data_6cbdbe33b459a85db69baf8757bfd88a
#
_entry.id   6cbdbe33b459a85db69baf8757bfd88a
#
_cell.length_a   1.000
_cell.length_b   1.000
_cell.length_c   1.000
_cell.angle_alpha   90.00
_cell.angle_beta   90.00
_cell.angle_gamma   90.00
#
_symmetry.space_group_name_H-M   'P 1'
#
loop_
_entity.id
_entity.type
_entity.pdbx_description
1 polymer ?
#
loop_
_entity_poly.entity_id
_entity_poly.type
_entity_poly.pdbx_seq_one_letter_code
_entity_poly.pdbx_strand_id
1 'polypeptide(L)'
;MSHDPDGEHFKMRKFATIISILFMFGFATEINAADSNMDAELKSKARRAVDDGLRFLREQQAEDGSWSSSVGITALALRAFVESHRHYTEEDGAFITRPVKFIIANVKQDGSITESINNRNYNTAVSITALQATQNPQYRGTIENGQKFITGLQLGEAQGYESDHKYFGGIGYGGDERPDLSNAYMAVEALKVTSLDENDPVWDKALLFISRSQNNSETNDLDWAGNDGGFAYMPGYSPHGGAVSYGSMTHAGLIGLLFAGVDRNDPRVKAAYEWIMANYTLEQNPGAKHNQGLFYYYNAFAKSMAAYGEAEVTDANGIKHNWRDDLARKLLALQSEDGSWVNTESPRWWEGNKHLVTAWSVIALNHVIR
;
A
#
# COMPACT_ATOMS: atom_id res chain seq x y z
N MET A 1 68.89 -59.41 3.78
CA MET A 1 68.43 -59.71 2.42
C MET A 1 67.31 -58.69 2.15
N SER A 2 67.72 -57.60 1.54
CA SER A 2 67.50 -57.20 0.15
C SER A 2 66.01 -56.85 -0.12
N HIS A 3 65.54 -55.77 -0.53
CA HIS A 3 65.99 -54.75 -1.42
C HIS A 3 64.93 -53.57 -1.31
N ASP A 4 65.44 -52.37 -1.23
CA ASP A 4 64.78 -51.16 -1.78
C ASP A 4 64.84 -51.29 -3.31
N PRO A 5 64.04 -50.63 -4.15
CA PRO A 5 63.99 -49.17 -4.21
C PRO A 5 62.74 -48.51 -4.77
N ASP A 6 62.83 -47.18 -4.78
CA ASP A 6 62.15 -46.18 -5.69
C ASP A 6 60.72 -45.83 -5.37
N GLY A 7 60.40 -44.62 -4.97
CA GLY A 7 60.77 -43.31 -5.53
C GLY A 7 59.66 -42.82 -6.40
N GLU A 8 58.65 -42.01 -5.91
CA GLU A 8 57.93 -41.13 -6.79
C GLU A 8 57.25 -40.02 -6.05
N HIS A 9 57.69 -38.85 -6.37
CA HIS A 9 56.99 -37.58 -6.59
C HIS A 9 55.80 -37.18 -5.71
N PHE A 10 56.10 -36.30 -4.77
CA PHE A 10 55.22 -35.38 -4.09
C PHE A 10 54.67 -34.34 -5.09
N LYS A 11 53.47 -34.52 -5.63
CA LYS A 11 52.74 -33.48 -6.35
C LYS A 11 51.95 -32.63 -5.37
N MET A 12 52.45 -31.42 -5.12
CA MET A 12 51.71 -30.34 -4.47
C MET A 12 50.44 -30.02 -5.28
N ARG A 13 49.29 -30.41 -4.79
CA ARG A 13 48.01 -29.89 -5.25
C ARG A 13 47.78 -28.53 -4.58
N LYS A 14 47.90 -27.47 -5.38
CA LYS A 14 47.44 -26.14 -5.02
C LYS A 14 45.92 -26.18 -4.79
N PHE A 15 45.49 -26.03 -3.56
CA PHE A 15 44.10 -25.71 -3.25
C PHE A 15 43.84 -24.29 -3.71
N ALA A 16 43.17 -24.13 -4.82
CA ALA A 16 42.55 -22.88 -5.22
C ALA A 16 41.27 -22.69 -4.37
N THR A 17 41.35 -21.82 -3.38
CA THR A 17 40.16 -21.35 -2.64
C THR A 17 39.35 -20.50 -3.60
N ILE A 18 38.29 -21.08 -4.15
CA ILE A 18 37.28 -20.36 -4.87
C ILE A 18 36.42 -19.66 -3.81
N ILE A 19 36.65 -18.37 -3.62
CA ILE A 19 35.74 -17.48 -2.91
C ILE A 19 34.51 -17.29 -3.84
N SER A 20 33.49 -18.08 -3.58
CA SER A 20 32.18 -17.82 -4.18
C SER A 20 31.59 -16.58 -3.53
N ILE A 21 31.78 -15.43 -4.17
CA ILE A 21 31.01 -14.24 -3.87
C ILE A 21 29.60 -14.54 -4.39
N LEU A 22 28.71 -14.96 -3.48
CA LEU A 22 27.28 -14.94 -3.73
C LEU A 22 26.86 -13.46 -3.87
N PHE A 23 26.78 -13.00 -5.11
CA PHE A 23 25.94 -11.85 -5.43
C PHE A 23 24.51 -12.29 -5.16
N MET A 24 23.99 -11.93 -3.97
CA MET A 24 22.55 -11.86 -3.79
C MET A 24 22.05 -10.71 -4.69
N PHE A 25 21.70 -11.07 -5.90
CA PHE A 25 20.77 -10.25 -6.68
C PHE A 25 19.42 -10.31 -5.92
N GLY A 26 19.21 -9.33 -5.06
CA GLY A 26 17.85 -9.00 -4.67
C GLY A 26 17.10 -8.69 -5.96
N PHE A 27 16.20 -9.58 -6.34
CA PHE A 27 15.13 -9.24 -7.26
C PHE A 27 14.24 -8.23 -6.56
N ALA A 28 14.68 -6.96 -6.51
CA ALA A 28 13.72 -5.89 -6.61
C ALA A 28 13.03 -6.17 -7.95
N THR A 29 11.79 -6.62 -7.93
CA THR A 29 10.93 -6.51 -9.08
C THR A 29 10.93 -5.02 -9.41
N GLU A 30 11.81 -4.61 -10.32
CA GLU A 30 11.61 -3.39 -11.08
C GLU A 30 10.23 -3.58 -11.71
N ILE A 31 9.22 -3.01 -11.06
CA ILE A 31 8.01 -2.62 -11.77
C ILE A 31 8.59 -1.67 -12.81
N ASN A 32 8.78 -2.16 -14.04
CA ASN A 32 9.11 -1.33 -15.18
C ASN A 32 8.01 -0.27 -15.20
N ALA A 33 8.28 0.87 -14.56
CA ALA A 33 7.51 2.06 -14.77
C ALA A 33 7.68 2.33 -16.27
N ALA A 34 6.67 2.02 -17.04
CA ALA A 34 6.56 2.53 -18.40
C ALA A 34 6.86 4.02 -18.25
N ASP A 35 7.89 4.49 -18.96
CA ASP A 35 8.35 5.88 -18.89
C ASP A 35 7.09 6.76 -18.80
N SER A 36 6.96 7.53 -17.71
CA SER A 36 5.72 8.26 -17.46
C SER A 36 5.53 9.22 -18.62
N ASN A 37 4.59 8.88 -19.52
CA ASN A 37 4.25 9.68 -20.70
C ASN A 37 3.52 10.98 -20.28
N MET A 38 3.87 11.45 -19.09
CA MET A 38 3.31 12.64 -18.47
C MET A 38 3.87 13.90 -19.14
N ASP A 39 3.00 14.88 -19.39
CA ASP A 39 3.43 16.20 -19.86
C ASP A 39 4.49 16.81 -18.94
N ALA A 40 5.62 17.26 -19.51
CA ALA A 40 6.78 17.72 -18.76
C ALA A 40 6.49 18.97 -17.90
N GLU A 41 5.67 19.91 -18.39
CA GLU A 41 5.28 21.09 -17.64
C GLU A 41 4.37 20.71 -16.47
N LEU A 42 3.43 19.81 -16.71
CA LEU A 42 2.53 19.28 -15.68
C LEU A 42 3.31 18.50 -14.62
N LYS A 43 4.27 17.66 -15.01
CA LYS A 43 5.18 16.96 -14.09
C LYS A 43 5.95 17.95 -13.21
N SER A 44 6.43 19.05 -13.78
CA SER A 44 7.08 20.11 -13.01
C SER A 44 6.12 20.80 -12.04
N LYS A 45 4.86 21.06 -12.44
CA LYS A 45 3.83 21.60 -11.54
C LYS A 45 3.49 20.63 -10.42
N ALA A 46 3.35 19.33 -10.72
CA ALA A 46 3.09 18.30 -9.72
C ALA A 46 4.24 18.19 -8.69
N ARG A 47 5.49 18.28 -9.12
CA ARG A 47 6.64 18.33 -8.20
C ARG A 47 6.60 19.53 -7.27
N ARG A 48 6.25 20.73 -7.77
CA ARG A 48 6.06 21.90 -6.91
C ARG A 48 4.94 21.73 -5.91
N ALA A 49 3.82 21.13 -6.34
CA ALA A 49 2.71 20.84 -5.43
C ALA A 49 3.12 19.85 -4.32
N VAL A 50 3.93 18.85 -4.65
CA VAL A 50 4.54 17.97 -3.65
C VAL A 50 5.41 18.76 -2.68
N ASP A 51 6.29 19.63 -3.18
CA ASP A 51 7.15 20.48 -2.33
C ASP A 51 6.34 21.38 -1.39
N ASP A 52 5.25 21.98 -1.88
CA ASP A 52 4.35 22.82 -1.08
C ASP A 52 3.62 22.02 0.00
N GLY A 53 3.13 20.81 -0.35
CA GLY A 53 2.52 19.90 0.62
C GLY A 53 3.50 19.42 1.69
N LEU A 54 4.73 19.10 1.32
CA LEU A 54 5.79 18.72 2.25
C LEU A 54 6.21 19.90 3.16
N ARG A 55 6.25 21.11 2.61
CA ARG A 55 6.48 22.32 3.42
C ARG A 55 5.39 22.51 4.45
N PHE A 56 4.09 22.40 4.06
CA PHE A 56 2.97 22.46 4.97
C PHE A 56 3.13 21.41 6.09
N LEU A 57 3.36 20.15 5.74
CA LEU A 57 3.54 19.08 6.74
C LEU A 57 4.70 19.42 7.69
N ARG A 58 5.84 19.90 7.17
CA ARG A 58 6.98 20.24 8.01
C ARG A 58 6.69 21.38 9.01
N GLU A 59 5.95 22.40 8.58
CA GLU A 59 5.56 23.54 9.43
C GLU A 59 4.51 23.13 10.49
N GLN A 60 3.70 22.11 10.22
CA GLN A 60 2.66 21.63 11.12
C GLN A 60 3.11 20.44 12.01
N GLN A 61 4.40 20.05 11.93
CA GLN A 61 4.92 18.97 12.76
C GLN A 61 4.99 19.38 14.23
N ALA A 62 4.44 18.56 15.13
CA ALA A 62 4.54 18.76 16.57
C ALA A 62 5.98 18.57 17.09
N GLU A 63 6.26 19.05 18.29
CA GLU A 63 7.60 18.94 18.91
C GLU A 63 8.07 17.52 19.10
N ASP A 64 7.14 16.58 19.35
CA ASP A 64 7.41 15.14 19.47
C ASP A 64 7.62 14.44 18.10
N GLY A 65 7.46 15.19 17.01
CA GLY A 65 7.61 14.72 15.65
C GLY A 65 6.33 14.15 15.02
N SER A 66 5.23 14.13 15.75
CA SER A 66 3.96 13.60 15.25
C SER A 66 3.14 14.61 14.45
N TRP A 67 2.12 14.09 13.76
CA TRP A 67 1.01 14.87 13.22
C TRP A 67 -0.30 14.37 13.83
N SER A 68 -1.08 15.28 14.38
CA SER A 68 -2.36 14.99 15.05
C SER A 68 -2.22 14.00 16.23
N SER A 69 -1.06 13.85 16.83
CA SER A 69 -0.72 12.83 17.84
C SER A 69 -1.10 11.40 17.43
N SER A 70 -1.14 11.12 16.11
CA SER A 70 -1.55 9.84 15.55
C SER A 70 -0.35 9.12 14.90
N VAL A 71 -0.16 7.86 15.27
CA VAL A 71 0.86 7.00 14.68
C VAL A 71 0.61 6.80 13.18
N GLY A 72 -0.64 6.52 12.80
CA GLY A 72 -0.99 6.30 11.39
C GLY A 72 -0.75 7.53 10.51
N ILE A 73 -1.18 8.71 10.96
CA ILE A 73 -0.97 9.96 10.22
C ILE A 73 0.53 10.29 10.16
N THR A 74 1.24 10.08 11.25
CA THR A 74 2.70 10.31 11.31
C THR A 74 3.46 9.39 10.36
N ALA A 75 3.08 8.13 10.28
CA ALA A 75 3.67 7.18 9.33
C ALA A 75 3.40 7.56 7.87
N LEU A 76 2.17 7.98 7.54
CA LEU A 76 1.84 8.44 6.20
C LEU A 76 2.59 9.74 5.83
N ALA A 77 2.71 10.69 6.76
CA ALA A 77 3.49 11.90 6.54
C ALA A 77 4.99 11.59 6.33
N LEU A 78 5.57 10.70 7.16
CA LEU A 78 6.95 10.22 6.98
C LEU A 78 7.13 9.61 5.57
N ARG A 79 6.21 8.73 5.17
CA ARG A 79 6.24 8.09 3.84
C ARG A 79 6.15 9.14 2.73
N ALA A 80 5.31 10.17 2.88
CA ALA A 80 5.20 11.26 1.92
C ALA A 80 6.55 11.97 1.68
N PHE A 81 7.34 12.20 2.75
CA PHE A 81 8.68 12.78 2.65
C PHE A 81 9.68 11.84 1.97
N VAL A 82 9.84 10.62 2.49
CA VAL A 82 10.92 9.71 2.06
C VAL A 82 10.71 9.16 0.65
N GLU A 83 9.45 8.98 0.23
CA GLU A 83 9.09 8.53 -1.12
C GLU A 83 8.99 9.66 -2.15
N SER A 84 9.11 10.92 -1.74
CA SER A 84 9.06 12.07 -2.66
C SER A 84 10.25 12.09 -3.60
N HIS A 85 10.12 12.88 -4.67
CA HIS A 85 11.24 13.14 -5.60
C HIS A 85 12.43 13.85 -4.95
N ARG A 86 12.33 14.27 -3.68
CA ARG A 86 13.42 14.82 -2.87
C ARG A 86 14.23 13.75 -2.17
N HIS A 87 13.67 12.52 -2.03
CA HIS A 87 14.31 11.38 -1.38
C HIS A 87 14.88 11.72 0.02
N TYR A 88 14.06 12.39 0.84
CA TYR A 88 14.47 12.74 2.21
C TYR A 88 14.85 11.52 3.03
N THR A 89 15.89 11.66 3.83
CA THR A 89 16.44 10.66 4.72
C THR A 89 16.55 11.20 6.15
N GLU A 90 16.92 10.36 7.10
CA GLU A 90 17.17 10.80 8.48
C GLU A 90 18.34 11.80 8.61
N GLU A 91 19.23 11.85 7.61
CA GLU A 91 20.35 12.80 7.56
C GLU A 91 19.90 14.23 7.25
N ASP A 92 18.71 14.39 6.65
CA ASP A 92 18.16 15.72 6.31
C ASP A 92 17.64 16.48 7.54
N GLY A 93 17.56 15.83 8.70
CA GLY A 93 17.36 16.51 9.97
C GLY A 93 16.17 16.06 10.80
N ALA A 94 15.85 16.89 11.79
CA ALA A 94 14.89 16.54 12.84
C ALA A 94 13.47 16.27 12.33
N PHE A 95 13.05 16.87 11.22
CA PHE A 95 11.73 16.69 10.64
C PHE A 95 11.50 15.26 10.07
N ILE A 96 12.59 14.49 9.85
CA ILE A 96 12.53 13.06 9.50
C ILE A 96 12.85 12.17 10.70
N THR A 97 13.85 12.51 11.52
CA THR A 97 14.23 11.65 12.65
C THR A 97 13.20 11.65 13.78
N ARG A 98 12.48 12.75 14.01
CA ARG A 98 11.45 12.83 15.06
C ARG A 98 10.24 11.92 14.78
N PRO A 99 9.61 11.95 13.59
CA PRO A 99 8.50 11.03 13.30
C PRO A 99 8.92 9.56 13.38
N VAL A 100 10.13 9.21 12.94
CA VAL A 100 10.65 7.85 13.14
C VAL A 100 10.71 7.49 14.62
N LYS A 101 11.27 8.38 15.48
CA LYS A 101 11.32 8.16 16.92
C LYS A 101 9.92 8.03 17.52
N PHE A 102 8.95 8.85 17.08
CA PHE A 102 7.57 8.78 17.52
C PHE A 102 6.94 7.42 17.19
N ILE A 103 7.12 6.92 15.94
CA ILE A 103 6.65 5.61 15.53
C ILE A 103 7.27 4.51 16.39
N ILE A 104 8.60 4.52 16.56
CA ILE A 104 9.33 3.52 17.35
C ILE A 104 8.91 3.54 18.84
N ALA A 105 8.65 4.71 19.41
CA ALA A 105 8.18 4.86 20.79
C ALA A 105 6.78 4.25 21.02
N ASN A 106 6.01 4.04 19.96
CA ASN A 106 4.68 3.44 20.00
C ASN A 106 4.66 1.93 19.68
N VAL A 107 5.82 1.29 19.50
CA VAL A 107 5.93 -0.18 19.36
C VAL A 107 5.53 -0.85 20.67
N LYS A 108 4.63 -1.83 20.58
CA LYS A 108 4.15 -2.61 21.72
C LYS A 108 4.85 -3.97 21.79
N GLN A 109 4.73 -4.62 22.95
CA GLN A 109 5.35 -5.92 23.19
C GLN A 109 4.89 -7.02 22.23
N ASP A 110 3.65 -6.93 21.72
CA ASP A 110 3.09 -7.87 20.75
C ASP A 110 3.48 -7.57 19.28
N GLY A 111 4.31 -6.56 19.05
CA GLY A 111 4.77 -6.13 17.73
C GLY A 111 3.86 -5.10 17.05
N SER A 112 2.69 -4.78 17.62
CA SER A 112 1.87 -3.69 17.07
C SER A 112 2.53 -2.33 17.26
N ILE A 113 2.25 -1.38 16.37
CA ILE A 113 2.74 -0.01 16.43
C ILE A 113 1.54 0.91 16.46
N THR A 114 1.18 1.40 17.64
CA THR A 114 -0.08 2.13 17.79
C THR A 114 -0.13 2.92 19.09
N GLU A 115 -0.80 4.07 19.07
CA GLU A 115 -1.21 4.84 20.24
C GLU A 115 -2.57 4.38 20.80
N SER A 116 -3.35 3.62 20.01
CA SER A 116 -4.74 3.27 20.33
C SER A 116 -5.03 1.80 20.03
N ILE A 117 -5.84 1.18 20.88
CA ILE A 117 -6.32 -0.19 20.68
C ILE A 117 -7.21 -0.34 19.42
N ASN A 118 -7.85 0.75 18.98
CA ASN A 118 -8.90 0.68 17.95
C ASN A 118 -8.37 0.59 16.51
N ASN A 119 -7.10 0.98 16.26
CA ASN A 119 -6.54 1.08 14.92
C ASN A 119 -5.22 0.32 14.79
N ARG A 120 -5.08 -0.78 15.52
CA ARG A 120 -3.80 -1.51 15.65
C ARG A 120 -3.26 -2.01 14.32
N ASN A 121 -4.11 -2.63 13.48
CA ASN A 121 -3.71 -3.10 12.17
C ASN A 121 -3.32 -1.92 11.26
N TYR A 122 -4.24 -0.95 11.09
CA TYR A 122 -4.00 0.20 10.22
C TYR A 122 -2.69 0.92 10.58
N ASN A 123 -2.54 1.27 11.86
CA ASN A 123 -1.35 1.98 12.34
C ASN A 123 -0.07 1.16 12.16
N THR A 124 -0.10 -0.15 12.44
CA THR A 124 1.06 -1.03 12.26
C THR A 124 1.41 -1.18 10.79
N ALA A 125 0.42 -1.42 9.92
CA ALA A 125 0.63 -1.60 8.48
C ALA A 125 1.28 -0.36 7.84
N VAL A 126 0.72 0.83 8.07
CA VAL A 126 1.30 2.07 7.51
C VAL A 126 2.66 2.40 8.14
N SER A 127 2.88 2.03 9.41
CA SER A 127 4.16 2.27 10.10
C SER A 127 5.29 1.40 9.55
N ILE A 128 5.08 0.09 9.39
CA ILE A 128 6.13 -0.79 8.84
C ILE A 128 6.41 -0.46 7.37
N THR A 129 5.40 -0.02 6.61
CA THR A 129 5.58 0.49 5.25
C THR A 129 6.44 1.75 5.23
N ALA A 130 6.18 2.71 6.14
CA ALA A 130 6.97 3.94 6.24
C ALA A 130 8.41 3.67 6.71
N LEU A 131 8.60 2.77 7.69
CA LEU A 131 9.93 2.36 8.15
C LEU A 131 10.71 1.65 7.05
N GLN A 132 10.07 0.78 6.27
CA GLN A 132 10.68 0.13 5.11
C GLN A 132 11.12 1.16 4.06
N ALA A 133 10.31 2.18 3.81
CA ALA A 133 10.63 3.25 2.86
C ALA A 133 11.88 4.05 3.24
N THR A 134 12.24 4.13 4.53
CA THR A 134 13.49 4.77 4.97
C THR A 134 14.75 4.00 4.55
N GLN A 135 14.62 2.74 4.17
CA GLN A 135 15.72 1.82 3.84
C GLN A 135 16.78 1.66 4.95
N ASN A 136 16.47 2.07 6.18
CA ASN A 136 17.38 1.96 7.31
C ASN A 136 17.30 0.55 7.94
N PRO A 137 18.38 -0.24 7.87
CA PRO A 137 18.40 -1.63 8.36
C PRO A 137 18.17 -1.76 9.88
N GLN A 138 18.30 -0.67 10.63
CA GLN A 138 18.03 -0.68 12.08
C GLN A 138 16.57 -1.03 12.40
N TYR A 139 15.63 -0.77 11.48
CA TYR A 139 14.19 -1.01 11.70
C TYR A 139 13.74 -2.41 11.30
N ARG A 140 14.64 -3.27 10.76
CA ARG A 140 14.30 -4.62 10.32
C ARG A 140 13.56 -5.42 11.41
N GLY A 141 14.06 -5.47 12.63
CA GLY A 141 13.41 -6.20 13.72
C GLY A 141 12.02 -5.67 14.07
N THR A 142 11.83 -4.33 14.01
CA THR A 142 10.51 -3.71 14.22
C THR A 142 9.56 -4.08 13.10
N ILE A 143 10.02 -4.08 11.85
CA ILE A 143 9.22 -4.45 10.66
C ILE A 143 8.81 -5.92 10.76
N GLU A 144 9.74 -6.84 11.04
CA GLU A 144 9.46 -8.28 11.18
C GLU A 144 8.47 -8.58 12.31
N ASN A 145 8.55 -7.86 13.43
CA ASN A 145 7.57 -8.00 14.51
C ASN A 145 6.20 -7.45 14.11
N GLY A 146 6.16 -6.34 13.40
CA GLY A 146 4.92 -5.80 12.81
C GLY A 146 4.27 -6.75 11.81
N GLN A 147 5.06 -7.41 10.95
CA GLN A 147 4.56 -8.47 10.06
C GLN A 147 3.90 -9.62 10.84
N LYS A 148 4.59 -10.12 11.87
CA LYS A 148 4.04 -11.20 12.74
C LYS A 148 2.75 -10.77 13.42
N PHE A 149 2.68 -9.52 13.89
CA PHE A 149 1.46 -8.97 14.46
C PHE A 149 0.31 -8.97 13.44
N ILE A 150 0.54 -8.43 12.23
CA ILE A 150 -0.46 -8.33 11.15
C ILE A 150 -0.95 -9.73 10.74
N THR A 151 -0.02 -10.67 10.50
CA THR A 151 -0.38 -12.04 10.12
C THR A 151 -1.16 -12.76 11.22
N GLY A 152 -0.86 -12.47 12.49
CA GLY A 152 -1.60 -12.98 13.64
C GLY A 152 -3.03 -12.46 13.79
N LEU A 153 -3.37 -11.33 13.15
CA LEU A 153 -4.74 -10.78 13.12
C LEU A 153 -5.64 -11.41 12.07
N GLN A 154 -5.07 -12.13 11.10
CA GLN A 154 -5.84 -12.71 10.02
C GLN A 154 -6.82 -13.78 10.53
N LEU A 155 -8.08 -13.62 10.19
CA LEU A 155 -9.11 -14.57 10.58
C LEU A 155 -8.93 -15.90 9.84
N GLY A 156 -8.80 -16.97 10.60
CA GLY A 156 -8.57 -18.31 10.11
C GLY A 156 -8.89 -19.34 11.18
N GLU A 157 -8.48 -20.56 10.97
CA GLU A 157 -8.78 -21.69 11.86
C GLU A 157 -8.30 -21.44 13.31
N ALA A 158 -7.14 -20.77 13.46
CA ALA A 158 -6.59 -20.43 14.78
C ALA A 158 -7.46 -19.42 15.55
N GLN A 159 -8.25 -18.62 14.85
CA GLN A 159 -9.22 -17.66 15.41
C GLN A 159 -10.66 -18.22 15.42
N GLY A 160 -10.84 -19.51 15.08
CA GLY A 160 -12.14 -20.18 15.07
C GLY A 160 -13.00 -19.94 13.83
N TYR A 161 -12.38 -19.50 12.73
CA TYR A 161 -13.06 -19.30 11.45
C TYR A 161 -12.70 -20.44 10.49
N GLU A 162 -13.69 -21.21 10.07
CA GLU A 162 -13.53 -22.24 9.04
C GLU A 162 -13.51 -21.59 7.63
N SER A 163 -12.97 -22.29 6.64
CA SER A 163 -12.75 -21.75 5.30
C SER A 163 -14.04 -21.35 4.55
N ASP A 164 -15.19 -21.88 4.94
CA ASP A 164 -16.51 -21.52 4.41
C ASP A 164 -17.11 -20.25 5.06
N HIS A 165 -16.53 -19.79 6.16
CA HIS A 165 -17.00 -18.56 6.82
C HIS A 165 -16.67 -17.33 5.97
N LYS A 166 -17.65 -16.46 5.74
CA LYS A 166 -17.52 -15.29 4.86
C LYS A 166 -16.36 -14.33 5.20
N TYR A 167 -15.88 -14.35 6.44
CA TYR A 167 -14.79 -13.51 6.92
C TYR A 167 -13.43 -14.21 6.97
N PHE A 168 -13.37 -15.47 6.59
CA PHE A 168 -12.11 -16.21 6.55
C PHE A 168 -11.07 -15.49 5.70
N GLY A 169 -9.86 -15.38 6.21
CA GLY A 169 -8.74 -14.68 5.55
C GLY A 169 -8.75 -13.16 5.67
N GLY A 170 -9.80 -12.58 6.22
CA GLY A 170 -9.91 -11.14 6.39
C GLY A 170 -9.11 -10.61 7.57
N ILE A 171 -8.75 -9.34 7.51
CA ILE A 171 -8.06 -8.59 8.57
C ILE A 171 -8.84 -7.30 8.80
N GLY A 172 -9.23 -7.06 10.06
CA GLY A 172 -9.92 -5.84 10.48
C GLY A 172 -8.98 -4.82 11.15
N TYR A 173 -9.54 -3.94 11.93
CA TYR A 173 -8.77 -2.91 12.67
C TYR A 173 -7.85 -3.46 13.77
N GLY A 174 -8.03 -4.73 14.16
CA GLY A 174 -7.22 -5.38 15.21
C GLY A 174 -7.75 -5.17 16.62
N GLY A 175 -8.99 -4.75 16.76
CA GLY A 175 -9.69 -4.59 18.03
C GLY A 175 -11.11 -5.19 18.01
N ASP A 176 -11.59 -5.62 16.85
CA ASP A 176 -12.86 -6.29 16.64
C ASP A 176 -12.69 -7.51 15.72
N GLU A 177 -13.69 -8.37 15.70
CA GLU A 177 -13.72 -9.60 14.88
C GLU A 177 -14.26 -9.34 13.46
N ARG A 178 -14.42 -8.09 13.07
CA ARG A 178 -15.03 -7.74 11.80
C ARG A 178 -13.99 -7.20 10.82
N PRO A 179 -13.57 -8.02 9.84
CA PRO A 179 -12.63 -7.60 8.81
C PRO A 179 -13.31 -6.70 7.79
N ASP A 180 -12.51 -5.89 7.12
CA ASP A 180 -12.94 -5.09 5.97
C ASP A 180 -11.84 -4.99 4.92
N LEU A 181 -12.25 -4.67 3.68
CA LEU A 181 -11.33 -4.65 2.55
C LEU A 181 -10.27 -3.54 2.66
N SER A 182 -10.60 -2.41 3.30
CA SER A 182 -9.64 -1.33 3.50
C SER A 182 -8.48 -1.77 4.40
N ASN A 183 -8.79 -2.41 5.53
CA ASN A 183 -7.79 -2.95 6.45
C ASN A 183 -7.05 -4.15 5.86
N ALA A 184 -7.74 -5.06 5.16
CA ALA A 184 -7.11 -6.20 4.49
C ALA A 184 -6.13 -5.72 3.41
N TYR A 185 -6.51 -4.74 2.59
CA TYR A 185 -5.63 -4.13 1.58
C TYR A 185 -4.39 -3.49 2.20
N MET A 186 -4.54 -2.69 3.28
CA MET A 186 -3.40 -2.06 3.96
C MET A 186 -2.44 -3.10 4.54
N ALA A 187 -2.96 -4.19 5.09
CA ALA A 187 -2.15 -5.31 5.57
C ALA A 187 -1.38 -5.98 4.43
N VAL A 188 -2.06 -6.32 3.33
CA VAL A 188 -1.45 -6.95 2.14
C VAL A 188 -0.38 -6.03 1.53
N GLU A 189 -0.64 -4.71 1.39
CA GLU A 189 0.38 -3.74 0.96
C GLU A 189 1.60 -3.79 1.87
N ALA A 190 1.40 -3.71 3.18
CA ALA A 190 2.49 -3.70 4.14
C ALA A 190 3.32 -4.99 4.09
N LEU A 191 2.69 -6.15 4.05
CA LEU A 191 3.36 -7.44 3.96
C LEU A 191 4.15 -7.58 2.65
N LYS A 192 3.60 -7.11 1.52
CA LYS A 192 4.29 -7.15 0.22
C LYS A 192 5.51 -6.23 0.18
N VAL A 193 5.37 -4.96 0.58
CA VAL A 193 6.48 -4.00 0.53
C VAL A 193 7.58 -4.29 1.54
N THR A 194 7.26 -4.99 2.62
CA THR A 194 8.24 -5.46 3.61
C THR A 194 8.78 -6.86 3.34
N SER A 195 8.47 -7.41 2.16
CA SER A 195 9.02 -8.67 1.65
C SER A 195 8.74 -9.89 2.55
N LEU A 196 7.47 -10.05 2.98
CA LEU A 196 7.04 -11.31 3.59
C LEU A 196 7.22 -12.45 2.57
N ASP A 197 7.55 -13.65 3.06
CA ASP A 197 7.73 -14.85 2.21
C ASP A 197 6.53 -15.05 1.29
N GLU A 198 6.79 -15.21 0.00
CA GLU A 198 5.75 -15.38 -1.03
C GLU A 198 4.96 -16.70 -0.86
N ASN A 199 5.49 -17.66 -0.11
CA ASN A 199 4.82 -18.93 0.22
C ASN A 199 4.09 -18.88 1.57
N ASP A 200 4.03 -17.73 2.24
CA ASP A 200 3.31 -17.63 3.51
C ASP A 200 1.79 -17.83 3.26
N PRO A 201 1.13 -18.70 4.04
CA PRO A 201 -0.31 -18.98 3.86
C PRO A 201 -1.22 -17.77 4.04
N VAL A 202 -0.71 -16.63 4.53
CA VAL A 202 -1.46 -15.38 4.65
C VAL A 202 -1.97 -14.92 3.28
N TRP A 203 -1.21 -15.18 2.21
CA TRP A 203 -1.56 -14.74 0.86
C TRP A 203 -2.82 -15.41 0.33
N ASP A 204 -2.88 -16.74 0.41
CA ASP A 204 -4.05 -17.51 -0.04
C ASP A 204 -5.31 -17.15 0.74
N LYS A 205 -5.18 -17.00 2.06
CA LYS A 205 -6.28 -16.59 2.93
C LYS A 205 -6.76 -15.17 2.60
N ALA A 206 -5.84 -14.21 2.47
CA ALA A 206 -6.19 -12.83 2.10
C ALA A 206 -6.86 -12.77 0.73
N LEU A 207 -6.36 -13.56 -0.25
CA LEU A 207 -6.93 -13.65 -1.58
C LEU A 207 -8.38 -14.14 -1.55
N LEU A 208 -8.70 -15.13 -0.70
CA LEU A 208 -10.07 -15.63 -0.54
C LEU A 208 -10.99 -14.53 -0.01
N PHE A 209 -10.59 -13.80 1.03
CA PHE A 209 -11.38 -12.69 1.59
C PHE A 209 -11.57 -11.55 0.57
N ILE A 210 -10.52 -11.18 -0.16
CA ILE A 210 -10.58 -10.15 -1.21
C ILE A 210 -11.55 -10.59 -2.30
N SER A 211 -11.45 -11.84 -2.78
CA SER A 211 -12.37 -12.38 -3.79
C SER A 211 -13.82 -12.38 -3.30
N ARG A 212 -14.06 -12.72 -2.04
CA ARG A 212 -15.39 -12.68 -1.41
C ARG A 212 -15.94 -11.27 -1.19
N SER A 213 -15.11 -10.25 -1.28
CA SER A 213 -15.51 -8.84 -1.24
C SER A 213 -15.83 -8.27 -2.64
N GLN A 214 -15.54 -9.04 -3.71
CA GLN A 214 -15.81 -8.65 -5.08
C GLN A 214 -17.22 -9.01 -5.52
N ASN A 215 -17.86 -8.10 -6.22
CA ASN A 215 -19.17 -8.30 -6.83
C ASN A 215 -19.03 -9.02 -8.18
N ASN A 216 -18.57 -10.28 -8.14
CA ASN A 216 -18.28 -11.14 -9.28
C ASN A 216 -18.65 -12.59 -8.97
N SER A 217 -19.83 -13.05 -9.40
CA SER A 217 -20.36 -14.38 -9.10
C SER A 217 -19.58 -15.53 -9.76
N GLU A 218 -18.70 -15.26 -10.71
CA GLU A 218 -17.83 -16.28 -11.31
C GLU A 218 -16.76 -16.76 -10.32
N THR A 219 -16.27 -15.85 -9.46
CA THR A 219 -15.12 -16.12 -8.57
C THR A 219 -15.40 -15.94 -7.09
N ASN A 220 -16.55 -15.37 -6.73
CA ASN A 220 -17.03 -15.21 -5.37
C ASN A 220 -17.99 -16.36 -5.04
N ASP A 221 -17.65 -17.16 -4.05
CA ASP A 221 -18.41 -18.34 -3.62
C ASP A 221 -19.62 -18.02 -2.71
N LEU A 222 -19.92 -16.75 -2.48
CA LEU A 222 -21.03 -16.29 -1.65
C LEU A 222 -22.24 -15.82 -2.48
N ASP A 223 -23.43 -16.17 -2.06
CA ASP A 223 -24.69 -15.89 -2.77
C ASP A 223 -25.05 -14.40 -2.98
N TRP A 224 -24.37 -13.49 -2.28
CA TRP A 224 -24.65 -12.05 -2.40
C TRP A 224 -24.08 -11.42 -3.66
N ALA A 225 -23.10 -12.06 -4.29
CA ALA A 225 -22.36 -11.48 -5.40
C ALA A 225 -23.23 -11.35 -6.67
N GLY A 226 -23.26 -10.15 -7.23
CA GLY A 226 -23.70 -9.90 -8.60
C GLY A 226 -22.52 -9.96 -9.58
N ASN A 227 -22.55 -9.13 -10.63
CA ASN A 227 -21.55 -9.19 -11.71
C ASN A 227 -21.15 -7.80 -12.22
N ASP A 228 -21.08 -6.78 -11.36
CA ASP A 228 -20.56 -5.49 -11.79
C ASP A 228 -19.02 -5.43 -11.80
N GLY A 229 -18.35 -6.41 -11.16
CA GLY A 229 -16.89 -6.55 -11.12
C GLY A 229 -16.20 -5.70 -10.05
N GLY A 230 -16.87 -4.73 -9.46
CA GLY A 230 -16.32 -3.87 -8.42
C GLY A 230 -16.30 -4.52 -7.04
N PHE A 231 -15.91 -3.75 -6.03
CA PHE A 231 -15.74 -4.24 -4.66
C PHE A 231 -16.60 -3.51 -3.65
N ALA A 232 -17.23 -4.27 -2.76
CA ALA A 232 -17.87 -3.80 -1.55
C ALA A 232 -16.86 -3.63 -0.41
N TYR A 233 -17.27 -2.99 0.70
CA TYR A 233 -16.41 -2.78 1.87
C TYR A 233 -16.04 -4.08 2.59
N MET A 234 -16.95 -5.03 2.63
CA MET A 234 -16.75 -6.40 3.10
C MET A 234 -17.79 -7.32 2.45
N PRO A 235 -17.67 -8.64 2.55
CA PRO A 235 -18.61 -9.57 1.94
C PRO A 235 -20.08 -9.23 2.27
N GLY A 236 -20.83 -8.84 1.23
CA GLY A 236 -22.25 -8.51 1.33
C GLY A 236 -22.60 -7.16 1.97
N TYR A 237 -21.64 -6.26 2.20
CA TYR A 237 -21.92 -4.99 2.86
C TYR A 237 -21.11 -3.82 2.29
N SER A 238 -21.77 -2.68 2.11
CA SER A 238 -21.18 -1.38 1.79
C SER A 238 -21.76 -0.27 2.68
N PRO A 239 -20.95 0.69 3.16
CA PRO A 239 -21.44 1.84 3.91
C PRO A 239 -22.31 2.78 3.06
N HIS A 240 -22.34 2.57 1.75
CA HIS A 240 -23.12 3.35 0.80
C HIS A 240 -24.49 2.72 0.49
N GLY A 241 -24.79 1.55 1.07
CA GLY A 241 -26.06 0.82 1.01
C GLY A 241 -25.89 -0.58 0.39
N GLY A 242 -26.53 -1.59 0.98
CA GLY A 242 -26.45 -2.98 0.53
C GLY A 242 -25.01 -3.47 0.39
N ALA A 243 -24.69 -4.04 -0.76
CA ALA A 243 -23.36 -4.48 -1.15
C ALA A 243 -22.83 -3.69 -2.38
N VAL A 244 -23.15 -2.41 -2.47
CA VAL A 244 -22.77 -1.55 -3.60
C VAL A 244 -21.25 -1.48 -3.74
N SER A 245 -20.78 -1.71 -4.95
CA SER A 245 -19.38 -1.48 -5.34
C SER A 245 -19.09 0.02 -5.41
N TYR A 246 -17.88 0.44 -4.99
CA TYR A 246 -17.49 1.85 -5.06
C TYR A 246 -16.00 2.04 -5.28
N GLY A 247 -15.62 3.21 -5.80
CA GLY A 247 -14.30 3.47 -6.36
C GLY A 247 -13.15 3.13 -5.45
N SER A 248 -13.11 3.69 -4.23
CA SER A 248 -11.99 3.46 -3.33
C SER A 248 -11.81 1.98 -2.96
N MET A 249 -12.91 1.21 -2.81
CA MET A 249 -12.78 -0.23 -2.54
C MET A 249 -12.45 -1.03 -3.79
N THR A 250 -12.93 -0.63 -4.96
CA THR A 250 -12.55 -1.33 -6.20
C THR A 250 -11.06 -1.15 -6.51
N HIS A 251 -10.51 0.04 -6.30
CA HIS A 251 -9.07 0.25 -6.40
C HIS A 251 -8.29 -0.51 -5.31
N ALA A 252 -8.77 -0.52 -4.06
CA ALA A 252 -8.16 -1.28 -2.97
C ALA A 252 -8.16 -2.79 -3.25
N GLY A 253 -9.27 -3.34 -3.75
CA GLY A 253 -9.38 -4.74 -4.16
C GLY A 253 -8.43 -5.08 -5.30
N LEU A 254 -8.36 -4.24 -6.34
CA LEU A 254 -7.41 -4.43 -7.45
C LEU A 254 -5.95 -4.47 -6.96
N ILE A 255 -5.55 -3.53 -6.09
CA ILE A 255 -4.20 -3.55 -5.50
C ILE A 255 -4.00 -4.82 -4.68
N GLY A 256 -4.97 -5.20 -3.86
CA GLY A 256 -4.90 -6.40 -3.04
C GLY A 256 -4.69 -7.66 -3.86
N LEU A 257 -5.41 -7.83 -4.97
CA LEU A 257 -5.23 -8.93 -5.93
C LEU A 257 -3.80 -8.94 -6.51
N LEU A 258 -3.35 -7.79 -7.03
CA LEU A 258 -2.03 -7.67 -7.66
C LEU A 258 -0.89 -7.92 -6.66
N PHE A 259 -0.99 -7.42 -5.43
CA PHE A 259 0.03 -7.64 -4.39
C PHE A 259 0.03 -9.06 -3.86
N ALA A 260 -1.11 -9.74 -3.85
CA ALA A 260 -1.20 -11.18 -3.60
C ALA A 260 -0.71 -12.04 -4.79
N GLY A 261 -0.16 -11.44 -5.84
CA GLY A 261 0.46 -12.15 -6.95
C GLY A 261 -0.51 -12.62 -8.04
N VAL A 262 -1.74 -12.11 -8.06
CA VAL A 262 -2.73 -12.48 -9.08
C VAL A 262 -2.37 -11.85 -10.42
N ASP A 263 -2.38 -12.66 -11.50
CA ASP A 263 -2.08 -12.20 -12.85
C ASP A 263 -3.16 -11.26 -13.40
N ARG A 264 -2.76 -10.33 -14.27
CA ARG A 264 -3.69 -9.38 -14.90
C ARG A 264 -4.78 -10.04 -15.76
N ASN A 265 -4.53 -11.24 -16.27
CA ASN A 265 -5.49 -12.01 -17.06
C ASN A 265 -6.49 -12.78 -16.23
N ASP A 266 -6.33 -12.81 -14.90
CA ASP A 266 -7.27 -13.42 -13.98
C ASP A 266 -8.65 -12.74 -14.08
N PRO A 267 -9.76 -13.49 -14.08
CA PRO A 267 -11.11 -12.93 -14.17
C PRO A 267 -11.42 -11.85 -13.12
N ARG A 268 -10.89 -12.00 -11.90
CA ARG A 268 -11.07 -11.02 -10.82
C ARG A 268 -10.43 -9.68 -11.14
N VAL A 269 -9.19 -9.71 -11.66
CA VAL A 269 -8.44 -8.50 -12.03
C VAL A 269 -9.09 -7.82 -13.21
N LYS A 270 -9.49 -8.59 -14.24
CA LYS A 270 -10.20 -8.06 -15.42
C LYS A 270 -11.51 -7.39 -15.04
N ALA A 271 -12.35 -8.08 -14.24
CA ALA A 271 -13.63 -7.52 -13.82
C ALA A 271 -13.47 -6.22 -13.00
N ALA A 272 -12.48 -6.17 -12.08
CA ALA A 272 -12.16 -4.96 -11.34
C ALA A 272 -11.73 -3.80 -12.25
N TYR A 273 -10.85 -4.10 -13.20
CA TYR A 273 -10.37 -3.11 -14.16
C TYR A 273 -11.50 -2.60 -15.09
N GLU A 274 -12.35 -3.48 -15.59
CA GLU A 274 -13.52 -3.12 -16.38
C GLU A 274 -14.48 -2.23 -15.60
N TRP A 275 -14.73 -2.53 -14.32
CA TRP A 275 -15.52 -1.66 -13.45
C TRP A 275 -14.89 -0.26 -13.31
N ILE A 276 -13.57 -0.19 -13.11
CA ILE A 276 -12.83 1.08 -13.01
C ILE A 276 -12.97 1.88 -14.29
N MET A 277 -12.84 1.26 -15.45
CA MET A 277 -12.99 1.93 -16.74
C MET A 277 -14.43 2.37 -17.01
N ALA A 278 -15.41 1.58 -16.59
CA ALA A 278 -16.83 1.95 -16.70
C ALA A 278 -17.23 3.13 -15.78
N ASN A 279 -16.48 3.34 -14.71
CA ASN A 279 -16.72 4.36 -13.71
C ASN A 279 -15.58 5.38 -13.60
N TYR A 280 -14.77 5.53 -14.64
CA TYR A 280 -13.60 6.42 -14.62
C TYR A 280 -14.03 7.87 -14.39
N THR A 281 -13.68 8.42 -13.25
CA THR A 281 -13.88 9.83 -12.91
C THR A 281 -12.97 10.24 -11.76
N LEU A 282 -12.57 11.50 -11.74
CA LEU A 282 -11.87 12.13 -10.61
C LEU A 282 -12.72 13.24 -9.95
N GLU A 283 -13.98 13.38 -10.37
CA GLU A 283 -14.89 14.37 -9.79
C GLU A 283 -15.50 13.91 -8.47
N GLN A 284 -15.62 12.60 -8.29
CA GLN A 284 -16.19 11.97 -7.11
C GLN A 284 -15.57 10.59 -6.87
N ASN A 285 -15.75 10.02 -5.68
CA ASN A 285 -15.51 8.60 -5.41
C ASN A 285 -16.71 7.81 -5.97
N PRO A 286 -16.61 7.13 -7.14
CA PRO A 286 -17.78 6.53 -7.80
C PRO A 286 -18.50 5.54 -6.86
N GLY A 287 -19.81 5.56 -6.80
CA GLY A 287 -20.62 4.72 -5.93
C GLY A 287 -20.67 5.17 -4.46
N ALA A 288 -19.83 6.10 -4.04
CA ALA A 288 -19.89 6.70 -2.70
C ALA A 288 -20.92 7.86 -2.65
N LYS A 289 -21.39 8.15 -1.43
CA LYS A 289 -22.34 9.26 -1.21
C LYS A 289 -21.56 10.53 -0.85
N HIS A 290 -21.96 11.67 -1.44
CA HIS A 290 -21.52 13.02 -1.03
C HIS A 290 -19.98 13.16 -0.90
N ASN A 291 -19.23 12.72 -1.88
CA ASN A 291 -17.77 12.78 -1.91
C ASN A 291 -17.04 12.21 -0.67
N GLN A 292 -17.69 11.25 0.00
CA GLN A 292 -17.07 10.56 1.13
C GLN A 292 -15.88 9.73 0.69
N GLY A 293 -14.74 9.92 1.34
CA GLY A 293 -13.52 9.19 1.05
C GLY A 293 -12.89 9.58 -0.30
N LEU A 294 -13.03 10.83 -0.74
CA LEU A 294 -12.52 11.30 -2.04
C LEU A 294 -10.99 11.27 -2.13
N PHE A 295 -10.30 11.74 -1.10
CA PHE A 295 -8.82 11.74 -1.11
C PHE A 295 -8.23 10.36 -0.84
N TYR A 296 -8.91 9.53 -0.05
CA TYR A 296 -8.60 8.12 0.05
C TYR A 296 -8.76 7.41 -1.30
N TYR A 297 -9.81 7.75 -2.06
CA TYR A 297 -10.01 7.28 -3.42
C TYR A 297 -8.86 7.69 -4.34
N TYR A 298 -8.42 8.95 -4.33
CA TYR A 298 -7.28 9.39 -5.15
C TYR A 298 -5.98 8.65 -4.79
N ASN A 299 -5.75 8.39 -3.51
CA ASN A 299 -4.59 7.62 -3.08
C ASN A 299 -4.66 6.16 -3.58
N ALA A 300 -5.81 5.49 -3.42
CA ALA A 300 -6.01 4.13 -3.91
C ALA A 300 -5.96 4.07 -5.45
N PHE A 301 -6.56 5.06 -6.15
CA PHE A 301 -6.48 5.20 -7.60
C PHE A 301 -5.04 5.27 -8.08
N ALA A 302 -4.23 6.20 -7.55
CA ALA A 302 -2.83 6.35 -7.96
C ALA A 302 -2.02 5.07 -7.79
N LYS A 303 -2.17 4.40 -6.65
CA LYS A 303 -1.48 3.15 -6.33
C LYS A 303 -1.89 2.00 -7.25
N SER A 304 -3.20 1.83 -7.47
CA SER A 304 -3.72 0.73 -8.29
C SER A 304 -3.34 0.89 -9.76
N MET A 305 -3.46 2.11 -10.30
CA MET A 305 -3.09 2.39 -11.69
C MET A 305 -1.57 2.24 -11.91
N ALA A 306 -0.75 2.66 -10.94
CA ALA A 306 0.69 2.43 -10.98
C ALA A 306 1.03 0.94 -10.90
N ALA A 307 0.38 0.16 -10.03
CA ALA A 307 0.59 -1.28 -9.91
C ALA A 307 0.08 -2.06 -11.13
N TYR A 308 -1.02 -1.62 -11.72
CA TYR A 308 -1.55 -2.19 -12.97
C TYR A 308 -0.61 -1.91 -14.15
N GLY A 309 0.08 -0.75 -14.17
CA GLY A 309 1.23 -0.46 -15.05
C GLY A 309 0.90 -0.04 -16.48
N GLU A 310 -0.33 0.36 -16.79
CA GLU A 310 -0.67 1.01 -18.05
C GLU A 310 -0.49 2.52 -17.96
N ALA A 311 0.13 3.16 -18.95
CA ALA A 311 0.32 4.61 -18.99
C ALA A 311 -0.95 5.33 -19.45
N GLU A 312 -1.62 4.78 -20.48
CA GLU A 312 -2.89 5.25 -21.01
C GLU A 312 -3.97 4.19 -20.80
N VAL A 313 -5.16 4.62 -20.45
CA VAL A 313 -6.33 3.75 -20.30
C VAL A 313 -7.47 4.26 -21.18
N THR A 314 -8.41 3.40 -21.52
CA THR A 314 -9.58 3.76 -22.30
C THR A 314 -10.83 3.49 -21.48
N ASP A 315 -11.64 4.53 -21.23
CA ASP A 315 -12.90 4.39 -20.50
C ASP A 315 -13.97 3.66 -21.32
N ALA A 316 -15.10 3.35 -20.70
CA ALA A 316 -16.20 2.65 -21.36
C ALA A 316 -16.86 3.45 -22.53
N ASN A 317 -16.60 4.74 -22.64
CA ASN A 317 -17.06 5.60 -23.73
C ASN A 317 -16.04 5.64 -24.89
N GLY A 318 -14.92 4.94 -24.78
CA GLY A 318 -13.84 4.93 -25.77
C GLY A 318 -12.92 6.16 -25.68
N ILE A 319 -12.99 6.93 -24.59
CA ILE A 319 -12.11 8.08 -24.38
C ILE A 319 -10.80 7.59 -23.76
N LYS A 320 -9.69 8.03 -24.36
CA LYS A 320 -8.34 7.75 -23.84
C LYS A 320 -7.97 8.76 -22.77
N HIS A 321 -7.40 8.23 -21.70
CA HIS A 321 -6.94 9.00 -20.54
C HIS A 321 -5.46 8.69 -20.25
N ASN A 322 -4.65 9.73 -20.10
CA ASN A 322 -3.41 9.62 -19.34
C ASN A 322 -3.76 9.84 -17.87
N TRP A 323 -3.98 8.77 -17.11
CA TRP A 323 -4.44 8.83 -15.73
C TRP A 323 -3.50 9.64 -14.82
N ARG A 324 -2.20 9.68 -15.14
CA ARG A 324 -1.24 10.49 -14.39
C ARG A 324 -1.50 11.97 -14.57
N ASP A 325 -1.70 12.39 -15.81
CA ASP A 325 -2.04 13.78 -16.15
C ASP A 325 -3.36 14.19 -15.52
N ASP A 326 -4.38 13.34 -15.63
CA ASP A 326 -5.72 13.61 -15.10
C ASP A 326 -5.68 13.79 -13.58
N LEU A 327 -5.05 12.86 -12.84
CA LEU A 327 -4.94 12.94 -11.40
C LEU A 327 -4.06 14.12 -10.95
N ALA A 328 -2.96 14.38 -11.65
CA ALA A 328 -2.13 15.56 -11.36
C ALA A 328 -2.93 16.86 -11.47
N ARG A 329 -3.65 17.05 -12.59
CA ARG A 329 -4.50 18.25 -12.79
C ARG A 329 -5.55 18.38 -11.70
N LYS A 330 -6.17 17.28 -11.31
CA LYS A 330 -7.18 17.27 -10.26
C LYS A 330 -6.62 17.66 -8.91
N LEU A 331 -5.51 17.04 -8.49
CA LEU A 331 -4.88 17.35 -7.20
C LEU A 331 -4.31 18.78 -7.17
N LEU A 332 -3.73 19.27 -8.27
CA LEU A 332 -3.28 20.65 -8.38
C LEU A 332 -4.45 21.66 -8.22
N ALA A 333 -5.61 21.36 -8.80
CA ALA A 333 -6.78 22.22 -8.68
C ALA A 333 -7.40 22.24 -7.27
N LEU A 334 -7.15 21.21 -6.47
CA LEU A 334 -7.69 21.05 -5.10
C LEU A 334 -6.70 21.50 -4.01
N GLN A 335 -5.45 21.85 -4.37
CA GLN A 335 -4.47 22.30 -3.40
C GLN A 335 -4.82 23.70 -2.86
N SER A 336 -4.81 23.84 -1.55
CA SER A 336 -5.02 25.11 -0.87
C SER A 336 -3.77 26.01 -0.98
N GLU A 337 -3.93 27.32 -0.78
CA GLU A 337 -2.84 28.31 -0.83
C GLU A 337 -1.70 28.01 0.18
N ASP A 338 -2.01 27.39 1.31
CA ASP A 338 -1.03 26.96 2.32
C ASP A 338 -0.27 25.68 1.91
N GLY A 339 -0.54 25.11 0.75
CA GLY A 339 0.06 23.88 0.24
C GLY A 339 -0.65 22.61 0.69
N SER A 340 -1.67 22.70 1.54
CA SER A 340 -2.40 21.56 2.05
C SER A 340 -3.53 21.09 1.13
N TRP A 341 -4.08 19.91 1.45
CA TRP A 341 -5.35 19.42 0.92
C TRP A 341 -6.30 19.08 2.06
N VAL A 342 -7.58 19.19 1.81
CA VAL A 342 -8.66 18.82 2.73
C VAL A 342 -9.95 18.55 1.95
N ASN A 343 -10.75 17.59 2.39
CA ASN A 343 -12.08 17.40 1.85
C ASN A 343 -13.06 18.34 2.56
N THR A 344 -13.42 19.43 1.89
CA THR A 344 -14.36 20.44 2.40
C THR A 344 -15.82 20.02 2.29
N GLU A 345 -16.13 19.05 1.41
CA GLU A 345 -17.50 18.59 1.17
C GLU A 345 -17.92 17.49 2.14
N SER A 346 -16.97 16.62 2.55
CA SER A 346 -17.24 15.54 3.48
C SER A 346 -16.04 15.27 4.41
N PRO A 347 -16.15 15.63 5.71
CA PRO A 347 -15.09 15.36 6.68
C PRO A 347 -15.10 13.89 7.17
N ARG A 348 -16.01 13.04 6.67
CA ARG A 348 -16.13 11.65 7.07
C ARG A 348 -14.81 10.91 6.82
N TRP A 349 -14.52 9.92 7.66
CA TRP A 349 -13.28 9.15 7.65
C TRP A 349 -12.02 10.00 7.75
N TRP A 350 -12.09 11.05 8.58
CA TRP A 350 -10.99 11.96 8.88
C TRP A 350 -10.53 12.84 7.71
N GLU A 351 -11.26 12.88 6.60
CA GLU A 351 -10.88 13.74 5.45
C GLU A 351 -11.04 15.26 5.71
N GLY A 352 -11.57 15.65 6.86
CA GLY A 352 -11.46 17.00 7.41
C GLY A 352 -10.11 17.31 8.05
N ASN A 353 -9.21 16.32 8.21
CA ASN A 353 -7.88 16.50 8.79
C ASN A 353 -6.87 16.81 7.67
N LYS A 354 -6.36 18.05 7.65
CA LYS A 354 -5.39 18.51 6.66
C LYS A 354 -4.11 17.68 6.63
N HIS A 355 -3.60 17.22 7.78
CA HIS A 355 -2.36 16.43 7.83
C HIS A 355 -2.52 15.09 7.09
N LEU A 356 -3.63 14.39 7.36
CA LEU A 356 -3.94 13.11 6.73
C LEU A 356 -4.11 13.28 5.21
N VAL A 357 -4.95 14.22 4.82
CA VAL A 357 -5.31 14.41 3.41
C VAL A 357 -4.11 14.93 2.61
N THR A 358 -3.28 15.80 3.20
CA THR A 358 -2.03 16.23 2.55
C THR A 358 -1.06 15.07 2.38
N ALA A 359 -0.89 14.22 3.39
CA ALA A 359 -0.02 13.03 3.26
C ALA A 359 -0.52 12.09 2.14
N TRP A 360 -1.82 11.80 2.07
CA TRP A 360 -2.39 10.98 0.98
C TRP A 360 -2.22 11.62 -0.39
N SER A 361 -2.44 12.94 -0.52
CA SER A 361 -2.30 13.65 -1.79
C SER A 361 -0.85 13.66 -2.28
N VAL A 362 0.11 13.88 -1.38
CA VAL A 362 1.54 13.82 -1.70
C VAL A 362 1.94 12.39 -2.11
N ILE A 363 1.49 11.35 -1.39
CA ILE A 363 1.76 9.96 -1.78
C ILE A 363 1.16 9.67 -3.16
N ALA A 364 -0.07 10.10 -3.44
CA ALA A 364 -0.70 9.93 -4.76
C ALA A 364 0.11 10.63 -5.85
N LEU A 365 0.53 11.89 -5.64
CA LEU A 365 1.39 12.62 -6.58
C LEU A 365 2.76 11.96 -6.77
N ASN A 366 3.34 11.34 -5.72
CA ASN A 366 4.59 10.60 -5.84
C ASN A 366 4.44 9.40 -6.80
N HIS A 367 3.27 8.71 -6.83
CA HIS A 367 2.98 7.67 -7.82
C HIS A 367 2.76 8.24 -9.24
N VAL A 368 2.22 9.44 -9.35
CA VAL A 368 2.00 10.13 -10.63
C VAL A 368 3.31 10.53 -11.30
N ILE A 369 4.26 11.09 -10.55
CA ILE A 369 5.50 11.69 -11.08
C ILE A 369 6.66 10.70 -11.27
N ARG A 370 6.53 9.46 -10.84
CA ARG A 370 7.52 8.36 -11.00
C ARG A 370 7.71 7.87 -12.43
#